data_980e950b5e855eef0abad9ac59c57914
#
_entry.id   980e950b5e855eef0abad9ac59c57914
#
_cell.length_a   1.000
_cell.length_b   1.000
_cell.length_c   1.000
_cell.angle_alpha   90.00
_cell.angle_beta   90.00
_cell.angle_gamma   90.00
#
_symmetry.space_group_name_H-M   'P 1'
#
loop_
_entity.id
_entity.type
_entity.pdbx_description
1 polymer ?
#
loop_
_entity_poly.entity_id
_entity_poly.type
_entity_poly.pdbx_seq_one_letter_code
_entity_poly.pdbx_strand_id
1 'polypeptide(L)'
;MKKCIYLIVILFSFFSEKAISQEIEQNVEERLQTFFKKHTVSTVNTGTCRLDSFRIDFQKKKIYIYASEQLSYQPHRPESVDNLYHNIRLLLPGPVNYFNIAVFTGGKTIEELIPNIYRKGKKDKERLFTDLNYKGTPWVTRISRPYEISRGLEGRHIAVWQSHGKYYINNKNKWGWQRPRLFCTTEDLFTQSFIIPYLIPMLENAGANVFTPRERDTQKQEVIVDNDGNLDRDSGQGSFYLEVKSRKSQWASTGKPGFAQRKHIYEDGDTPFLDGTARFTNTEKKKDKAFAEWVPDIPKTGEYAVYVSYQNMPNSVSDAKYLVFHNGGVTEFKVNQRIGGGTWVYLGTFTFDKGRNDYGMVVLSNESKEKGVVCADAVRFGGGMGNIARGGQTSGLPRYLEGARYSAQWAGMPYSVYAGYKGKDDISDDINTRSRMVNYLAGGSIFNPTEQGLGVPFEMSMALHSDAGVKTDDRIVGTLGIYTTDFNNGQLTTGKDRYASRDLSDILMTQLEHDIRSTYNIDWTRRSMWNRNYSETRLPSVASTIVELLSHQNFADMQLGHDPNFKFTVGRALYKAILQYISTQHGKDYIVQPLPVSHFAIHFGKKKNTLELSWKGENDPLE
;
A
#
# COMPACT_ATOMS: atom_id res chain seq x y z
N MET A 1 -1.64 -55.44 59.54
CA MET A 1 -2.75 -54.45 59.54
C MET A 1 -2.29 -53.00 59.40
N LYS A 2 -1.33 -52.47 60.19
CA LYS A 2 -0.92 -51.06 60.08
C LYS A 2 -0.43 -50.63 58.66
N LYS A 3 0.31 -51.46 57.91
CA LYS A 3 0.78 -51.15 56.54
C LYS A 3 -0.35 -51.11 55.49
N CYS A 4 -1.39 -51.92 55.63
CA CYS A 4 -2.55 -51.88 54.72
C CYS A 4 -3.44 -50.66 54.97
N ILE A 5 -3.56 -50.19 56.23
CA ILE A 5 -4.34 -48.99 56.54
C ILE A 5 -3.66 -47.76 55.99
N TYR A 6 -2.34 -47.63 56.02
CA TYR A 6 -1.59 -46.51 55.43
C TYR A 6 -1.75 -46.52 53.88
N LEU A 7 -1.74 -47.67 53.21
CA LEU A 7 -1.91 -47.77 51.78
C LEU A 7 -3.35 -47.39 51.35
N ILE A 8 -4.35 -47.74 52.11
CA ILE A 8 -5.75 -47.41 51.86
C ILE A 8 -5.99 -45.93 52.10
N VAL A 9 -5.42 -45.29 53.13
CA VAL A 9 -5.53 -43.87 53.38
C VAL A 9 -4.82 -43.05 52.31
N ILE A 10 -3.67 -43.49 51.80
CA ILE A 10 -2.97 -42.85 50.66
C ILE A 10 -3.77 -42.99 49.38
N LEU A 11 -4.35 -44.16 49.12
CA LEU A 11 -5.24 -44.35 47.95
C LEU A 11 -6.51 -43.51 48.03
N PHE A 12 -7.18 -43.46 49.17
CA PHE A 12 -8.34 -42.59 49.40
C PHE A 12 -8.02 -41.10 49.26
N SER A 13 -6.87 -40.62 49.75
CA SER A 13 -6.44 -39.24 49.57
C SER A 13 -6.16 -38.93 48.09
N PHE A 14 -5.52 -39.83 47.36
CA PHE A 14 -5.31 -39.69 45.90
C PHE A 14 -6.62 -39.70 45.08
N PHE A 15 -7.59 -40.54 45.47
CA PHE A 15 -8.91 -40.56 44.83
C PHE A 15 -9.75 -39.28 45.13
N SER A 16 -9.67 -38.79 46.37
CA SER A 16 -10.36 -37.56 46.77
C SER A 16 -9.74 -36.30 46.10
N GLU A 17 -8.42 -36.22 46.02
CA GLU A 17 -7.76 -35.11 45.32
C GLU A 17 -8.05 -35.11 43.81
N LYS A 18 -8.09 -36.27 43.16
CA LYS A 18 -8.50 -36.38 41.77
C LYS A 18 -9.96 -36.00 41.55
N ALA A 19 -10.88 -36.40 42.40
CA ALA A 19 -12.28 -36.04 42.29
C ALA A 19 -12.51 -34.53 42.47
N ILE A 20 -11.85 -33.91 43.46
CA ILE A 20 -11.89 -32.47 43.69
C ILE A 20 -11.29 -31.68 42.51
N SER A 21 -10.17 -32.15 41.96
CA SER A 21 -9.57 -31.52 40.77
C SER A 21 -10.52 -31.56 39.56
N GLN A 22 -11.19 -32.70 39.36
CA GLN A 22 -12.12 -32.90 38.23
C GLN A 22 -13.38 -32.03 38.35
N GLU A 23 -13.91 -31.86 39.57
CA GLU A 23 -15.04 -30.97 39.85
C GLU A 23 -14.68 -29.49 39.62
N ILE A 24 -13.47 -29.06 40.04
CA ILE A 24 -12.94 -27.73 39.79
C ILE A 24 -12.80 -27.49 38.27
N GLU A 25 -12.21 -28.44 37.54
CA GLU A 25 -12.00 -28.34 36.09
C GLU A 25 -13.35 -28.20 35.36
N GLN A 26 -14.36 -29.00 35.67
CA GLN A 26 -15.70 -28.91 35.09
C GLN A 26 -16.35 -27.54 35.36
N ASN A 27 -16.26 -27.06 36.60
CA ASN A 27 -16.83 -25.75 36.96
C ASN A 27 -16.13 -24.59 36.23
N VAL A 28 -14.80 -24.67 36.11
CA VAL A 28 -14.01 -23.68 35.32
C VAL A 28 -14.42 -23.71 33.87
N GLU A 29 -14.57 -24.90 33.26
CA GLU A 29 -14.97 -25.06 31.87
C GLU A 29 -16.32 -24.40 31.57
N GLU A 30 -17.35 -24.71 32.33
CA GLU A 30 -18.71 -24.16 32.16
C GLU A 30 -18.74 -22.63 32.25
N ARG A 31 -17.99 -22.07 33.20
CA ARG A 31 -17.89 -20.61 33.38
C ARG A 31 -17.14 -19.94 32.25
N LEU A 32 -16.02 -20.50 31.79
CA LEU A 32 -15.26 -19.97 30.66
C LEU A 32 -16.05 -20.06 29.34
N GLN A 33 -16.73 -21.20 29.08
CA GLN A 33 -17.59 -21.35 27.91
C GLN A 33 -18.69 -20.26 27.88
N THR A 34 -19.35 -20.06 29.03
CA THR A 34 -20.39 -19.04 29.16
C THR A 34 -19.83 -17.63 28.97
N PHE A 35 -18.64 -17.38 29.53
CA PHE A 35 -17.96 -16.08 29.39
C PHE A 35 -17.65 -15.76 27.92
N PHE A 36 -16.93 -16.65 27.22
CA PHE A 36 -16.55 -16.40 25.83
C PHE A 36 -17.74 -16.32 24.90
N LYS A 37 -18.78 -17.11 25.11
CA LYS A 37 -20.03 -17.03 24.34
C LYS A 37 -20.71 -15.66 24.47
N LYS A 38 -20.59 -15.01 25.64
CA LYS A 38 -21.16 -13.69 25.91
C LYS A 38 -20.16 -12.55 25.65
N HIS A 39 -18.87 -12.88 25.48
CA HIS A 39 -17.84 -11.86 25.28
C HIS A 39 -17.99 -11.22 23.91
N THR A 40 -18.43 -9.98 23.91
CA THR A 40 -18.52 -9.11 22.73
C THR A 40 -17.84 -7.79 23.06
N VAL A 41 -17.04 -7.27 22.15
CA VAL A 41 -16.58 -5.88 22.23
C VAL A 41 -17.67 -5.02 21.60
N SER A 42 -18.19 -4.03 22.30
CA SER A 42 -19.37 -3.25 21.93
C SER A 42 -19.30 -2.56 20.56
N THR A 43 -18.08 -2.31 20.07
CA THR A 43 -17.83 -1.61 18.79
C THR A 43 -17.37 -2.54 17.67
N VAL A 44 -17.17 -3.85 17.93
CA VAL A 44 -16.54 -4.78 16.99
C VAL A 44 -17.43 -5.98 16.73
N ASN A 45 -17.93 -6.12 15.50
CA ASN A 45 -18.67 -7.31 15.06
C ASN A 45 -17.70 -8.39 14.58
N THR A 46 -17.15 -9.18 15.51
CA THR A 46 -16.13 -10.22 15.23
C THR A 46 -16.71 -11.63 15.15
N GLY A 47 -18.01 -11.80 15.36
CA GLY A 47 -18.64 -13.10 15.57
C GLY A 47 -18.52 -13.57 17.04
N THR A 48 -19.08 -14.74 17.32
CA THR A 48 -19.11 -15.30 18.68
C THR A 48 -17.80 -15.96 19.03
N CYS A 49 -17.15 -15.50 20.10
CA CYS A 49 -16.01 -16.17 20.67
C CYS A 49 -16.45 -17.45 21.40
N ARG A 50 -15.56 -18.42 21.50
CA ARG A 50 -15.78 -19.66 22.28
C ARG A 50 -14.49 -20.07 22.95
N LEU A 51 -14.63 -20.91 23.99
CA LEU A 51 -13.52 -21.66 24.57
C LEU A 51 -13.21 -22.86 23.65
N ASP A 52 -11.98 -22.97 23.17
CA ASP A 52 -11.54 -24.15 22.43
C ASP A 52 -10.98 -25.21 23.37
N SER A 53 -10.17 -24.81 24.36
CA SER A 53 -9.68 -25.65 25.44
C SER A 53 -9.11 -24.83 26.60
N PHE A 54 -8.82 -25.50 27.71
CA PHE A 54 -8.06 -24.91 28.82
C PHE A 54 -7.25 -25.99 29.51
N ARG A 55 -6.28 -25.55 30.33
CA ARG A 55 -5.47 -26.43 31.17
C ARG A 55 -5.14 -25.73 32.46
N ILE A 56 -5.34 -26.42 33.61
CA ILE A 56 -4.93 -25.95 34.91
C ILE A 56 -3.65 -26.65 35.32
N ASP A 57 -2.61 -25.90 35.67
CA ASP A 57 -1.37 -26.38 36.22
C ASP A 57 -1.35 -26.02 37.72
N PHE A 58 -1.80 -26.97 38.56
CA PHE A 58 -1.90 -26.76 39.99
C PHE A 58 -0.53 -26.58 40.65
N GLN A 59 0.53 -27.21 40.11
CA GLN A 59 1.89 -27.07 40.66
C GLN A 59 2.46 -25.68 40.38
N LYS A 60 2.29 -25.18 39.17
CA LYS A 60 2.74 -23.83 38.78
C LYS A 60 1.74 -22.73 39.13
N LYS A 61 0.57 -23.09 39.67
CA LYS A 61 -0.53 -22.16 39.95
C LYS A 61 -0.87 -21.31 38.74
N LYS A 62 -1.07 -21.96 37.53
CA LYS A 62 -1.29 -21.27 36.28
C LYS A 62 -2.45 -21.92 35.49
N ILE A 63 -3.28 -21.07 34.88
CA ILE A 63 -4.36 -21.46 33.99
C ILE A 63 -4.00 -21.00 32.59
N TYR A 64 -3.99 -21.90 31.64
CA TYR A 64 -3.84 -21.66 30.21
C TYR A 64 -5.21 -21.79 29.56
N ILE A 65 -5.68 -20.75 28.92
CA ILE A 65 -6.99 -20.66 28.27
C ILE A 65 -6.77 -20.46 26.79
N TYR A 66 -7.33 -21.32 25.97
CA TYR A 66 -7.26 -21.22 24.52
C TYR A 66 -8.64 -20.86 24.00
N ALA A 67 -8.77 -19.63 23.54
CA ALA A 67 -10.01 -19.11 22.95
C ALA A 67 -9.95 -19.22 21.43
N SER A 68 -11.13 -19.30 20.82
CA SER A 68 -11.26 -19.40 19.36
C SER A 68 -10.66 -18.19 18.64
N GLU A 69 -10.37 -18.37 17.36
CA GLU A 69 -9.70 -17.38 16.51
C GLU A 69 -10.45 -16.04 16.45
N GLN A 70 -11.78 -16.05 16.66
CA GLN A 70 -12.59 -14.82 16.69
C GLN A 70 -12.11 -13.80 17.73
N LEU A 71 -11.51 -14.25 18.84
CA LEU A 71 -10.92 -13.34 19.82
C LEU A 71 -9.71 -12.60 19.23
N SER A 72 -8.90 -13.26 18.36
CA SER A 72 -7.74 -12.62 17.71
C SER A 72 -8.14 -11.54 16.70
N TYR A 73 -9.37 -11.57 16.20
CA TYR A 73 -9.90 -10.62 15.21
C TYR A 73 -10.29 -9.27 15.81
N GLN A 74 -10.27 -9.16 17.13
CA GLN A 74 -10.56 -7.93 17.85
C GLN A 74 -9.34 -7.02 17.95
N PRO A 75 -9.54 -5.69 18.10
CA PRO A 75 -8.45 -4.77 18.45
C PRO A 75 -8.08 -4.95 19.93
N HIS A 76 -6.88 -5.42 20.19
CA HIS A 76 -6.37 -5.53 21.56
C HIS A 76 -5.64 -4.26 21.98
N ARG A 77 -5.97 -3.78 23.19
CA ARG A 77 -5.35 -2.61 23.84
C ARG A 77 -4.99 -3.00 25.28
N PRO A 78 -4.02 -2.35 25.92
CA PRO A 78 -3.68 -2.66 27.30
C PRO A 78 -4.91 -2.73 28.21
N GLU A 79 -5.77 -1.74 28.14
CA GLU A 79 -6.98 -1.63 28.97
C GLU A 79 -7.99 -2.77 28.68
N SER A 80 -8.19 -3.13 27.42
CA SER A 80 -9.13 -4.21 27.07
C SER A 80 -8.61 -5.59 27.47
N VAL A 81 -7.30 -5.79 27.41
CA VAL A 81 -6.62 -7.00 27.88
C VAL A 81 -6.70 -7.13 29.39
N ASP A 82 -6.38 -6.06 30.13
CA ASP A 82 -6.49 -6.02 31.59
C ASP A 82 -7.92 -6.31 32.06
N ASN A 83 -8.92 -5.71 31.40
CA ASN A 83 -10.34 -5.96 31.68
C ASN A 83 -10.75 -7.41 31.42
N LEU A 84 -10.25 -8.01 30.33
CA LEU A 84 -10.55 -9.42 30.01
C LEU A 84 -9.97 -10.34 31.10
N TYR A 85 -8.75 -10.14 31.54
CA TYR A 85 -8.15 -10.90 32.64
C TYR A 85 -8.88 -10.70 33.96
N HIS A 86 -9.25 -9.46 34.27
CA HIS A 86 -10.02 -9.14 35.48
C HIS A 86 -11.36 -9.89 35.49
N ASN A 87 -12.11 -9.82 34.40
CA ASN A 87 -13.41 -10.48 34.27
C ASN A 87 -13.31 -12.02 34.37
N ILE A 88 -12.30 -12.62 33.72
CA ILE A 88 -12.05 -14.07 33.85
C ILE A 88 -11.74 -14.41 35.32
N ARG A 89 -10.88 -13.63 35.99
CA ARG A 89 -10.52 -13.88 37.39
C ARG A 89 -11.71 -13.87 38.34
N LEU A 90 -12.67 -12.95 38.12
CA LEU A 90 -13.91 -12.88 38.93
C LEU A 90 -14.82 -14.11 38.75
N LEU A 91 -14.71 -14.79 37.62
CA LEU A 91 -15.53 -15.98 37.33
C LEU A 91 -14.92 -17.26 37.89
N LEU A 92 -13.61 -17.31 38.08
CA LEU A 92 -12.92 -18.53 38.52
C LEU A 92 -13.30 -18.90 39.95
N PRO A 93 -13.58 -20.20 40.27
CA PRO A 93 -13.85 -20.63 41.62
C PRO A 93 -12.57 -20.61 42.48
N GLY A 94 -12.73 -20.53 43.81
CA GLY A 94 -11.62 -20.83 44.72
C GLY A 94 -11.22 -22.31 44.63
N PRO A 95 -9.94 -22.66 44.74
CA PRO A 95 -8.76 -21.81 44.95
C PRO A 95 -8.09 -21.30 43.67
N VAL A 96 -8.60 -21.62 42.46
CA VAL A 96 -7.92 -21.32 41.19
C VAL A 96 -8.03 -19.85 40.76
N ASN A 97 -8.89 -19.06 41.40
CA ASN A 97 -9.01 -17.62 41.14
C ASN A 97 -7.74 -16.80 41.49
N TYR A 98 -6.83 -17.37 42.26
CA TYR A 98 -5.52 -16.77 42.59
C TYR A 98 -4.40 -17.18 41.61
N PHE A 99 -4.68 -18.09 40.68
CA PHE A 99 -3.68 -18.57 39.75
C PHE A 99 -3.36 -17.51 38.68
N ASN A 100 -2.15 -17.58 38.14
CA ASN A 100 -1.80 -16.77 36.97
C ASN A 100 -2.57 -17.26 35.74
N ILE A 101 -3.17 -16.34 35.01
CA ILE A 101 -3.95 -16.64 33.82
C ILE A 101 -3.15 -16.24 32.57
N ALA A 102 -3.17 -17.08 31.55
CA ALA A 102 -2.68 -16.76 30.21
C ALA A 102 -3.76 -17.14 29.20
N VAL A 103 -4.21 -16.18 28.39
CA VAL A 103 -5.22 -16.37 27.36
C VAL A 103 -4.54 -16.36 25.99
N PHE A 104 -4.79 -17.40 25.21
CA PHE A 104 -4.25 -17.61 23.86
C PHE A 104 -5.38 -17.56 22.83
N THR A 105 -5.10 -16.99 21.69
CA THR A 105 -5.96 -16.99 20.51
C THR A 105 -5.12 -16.74 19.25
N GLY A 106 -5.43 -17.41 18.14
CA GLY A 106 -4.64 -17.27 16.91
C GLY A 106 -3.14 -17.60 17.08
N GLY A 107 -2.81 -18.52 18.01
CA GLY A 107 -1.42 -18.95 18.25
C GLY A 107 -0.57 -17.99 19.11
N LYS A 108 -1.13 -16.88 19.59
CA LYS A 108 -0.44 -15.87 20.42
C LYS A 108 -1.18 -15.65 21.74
N THR A 109 -0.50 -15.12 22.76
CA THR A 109 -1.20 -14.56 23.91
C THR A 109 -1.89 -13.25 23.51
N ILE A 110 -2.96 -12.88 24.22
CA ILE A 110 -3.70 -11.65 23.86
C ILE A 110 -2.85 -10.39 24.03
N GLU A 111 -1.85 -10.38 24.92
CA GLU A 111 -0.88 -9.28 25.07
C GLU A 111 0.02 -9.14 23.85
N GLU A 112 0.41 -10.27 23.24
CA GLU A 112 1.19 -10.26 22.01
C GLU A 112 0.42 -9.69 20.83
N LEU A 113 -0.92 -9.70 20.86
CA LEU A 113 -1.78 -9.12 19.82
C LEU A 113 -1.95 -7.59 19.93
N ILE A 114 -1.47 -6.95 20.99
CA ILE A 114 -1.46 -5.50 21.10
C ILE A 114 -0.43 -4.94 20.09
N PRO A 115 -0.83 -4.09 19.13
CA PRO A 115 0.11 -3.46 18.21
C PRO A 115 1.19 -2.65 18.94
N ASN A 116 2.38 -2.61 18.37
CA ASN A 116 3.51 -1.93 19.00
C ASN A 116 3.24 -0.46 19.35
N ILE A 117 2.47 0.26 18.54
CA ILE A 117 2.13 1.66 18.81
C ILE A 117 1.35 1.86 20.11
N TYR A 118 0.53 0.87 20.51
CA TYR A 118 -0.32 0.94 21.71
C TYR A 118 0.30 0.29 22.94
N ARG A 119 1.48 -0.36 22.83
CA ARG A 119 2.15 -0.98 23.99
C ARG A 119 2.78 0.06 24.90
N LYS A 120 2.43 0.04 26.18
CA LYS A 120 3.00 0.93 27.22
C LYS A 120 4.42 0.52 27.67
N GLY A 121 4.85 -0.71 27.40
CA GLY A 121 6.13 -1.26 27.83
C GLY A 121 7.02 -1.69 26.66
N LYS A 122 7.64 -2.87 26.81
CA LYS A 122 8.56 -3.43 25.82
C LYS A 122 7.87 -3.64 24.47
N LYS A 123 8.44 -3.05 23.42
CA LYS A 123 8.02 -3.28 22.04
C LYS A 123 8.49 -4.66 21.56
N ASP A 124 7.69 -5.28 20.69
CA ASP A 124 8.05 -6.51 20.00
C ASP A 124 8.96 -6.18 18.82
N LYS A 125 10.25 -6.52 18.95
CA LYS A 125 11.28 -6.20 17.94
C LYS A 125 11.14 -7.01 16.65
N GLU A 126 10.52 -8.19 16.74
CA GLU A 126 10.31 -9.05 15.56
C GLU A 126 9.33 -8.44 14.55
N ARG A 127 8.52 -7.48 14.99
CA ARG A 127 7.56 -6.72 14.13
C ARG A 127 8.03 -5.31 13.78
N LEU A 128 9.22 -4.88 14.26
CA LEU A 128 9.74 -3.54 14.01
C LEU A 128 10.85 -3.59 12.96
N PHE A 129 10.91 -2.56 12.14
CA PHE A 129 11.91 -2.39 11.08
C PHE A 129 13.03 -1.43 11.48
N THR A 130 13.25 -1.22 12.80
CA THR A 130 14.30 -0.31 13.31
C THR A 130 15.70 -0.66 12.83
N ASP A 131 15.95 -1.92 12.56
CA ASP A 131 17.20 -2.47 11.99
C ASP A 131 17.22 -2.50 10.45
N LEU A 132 16.06 -2.30 9.80
CA LEU A 132 15.88 -2.29 8.35
C LEU A 132 15.70 -0.86 7.80
N ASN A 133 16.54 0.07 8.21
CA ASN A 133 16.43 1.45 7.75
C ASN A 133 17.17 1.65 6.42
N TYR A 134 16.42 1.88 5.34
CA TYR A 134 17.00 2.25 4.06
C TYR A 134 17.71 3.61 4.16
N LYS A 135 19.00 3.62 3.91
CA LYS A 135 19.87 4.82 3.99
C LYS A 135 20.26 5.36 2.61
N GLY A 136 19.79 4.73 1.56
CA GLY A 136 20.07 5.16 0.18
C GLY A 136 19.25 6.38 -0.22
N THR A 137 19.55 6.92 -1.39
CA THR A 137 18.74 7.97 -2.02
C THR A 137 17.38 7.38 -2.42
N PRO A 138 16.27 8.09 -2.15
CA PRO A 138 14.94 7.65 -2.60
C PRO A 138 14.89 7.46 -4.12
N TRP A 139 13.92 6.67 -4.60
CA TRP A 139 13.77 6.43 -6.04
C TRP A 139 13.58 7.73 -6.81
N VAL A 140 12.65 8.58 -6.33
CA VAL A 140 12.41 9.92 -6.88
C VAL A 140 12.40 10.92 -5.74
N THR A 141 13.08 12.05 -5.93
CA THR A 141 13.05 13.20 -5.02
C THR A 141 12.71 14.47 -5.79
N ARG A 142 11.59 15.11 -5.49
CA ARG A 142 11.25 16.44 -6.03
C ARG A 142 12.03 17.51 -5.28
N ILE A 143 13.02 18.13 -5.92
CA ILE A 143 13.91 19.13 -5.28
C ILE A 143 13.38 20.55 -5.33
N SER A 144 12.53 20.89 -6.29
CA SER A 144 11.90 22.22 -6.41
C SER A 144 10.61 22.39 -5.58
N ARG A 145 10.45 21.57 -4.51
CA ARG A 145 9.32 21.70 -3.60
C ARG A 145 9.44 23.01 -2.79
N PRO A 146 8.38 23.82 -2.69
CA PRO A 146 8.46 25.12 -2.04
C PRO A 146 8.42 25.04 -0.49
N TYR A 147 8.39 23.85 0.07
CA TYR A 147 8.35 23.59 1.51
C TYR A 147 9.21 22.39 1.88
N GLU A 148 9.68 22.37 3.11
CA GLU A 148 10.39 21.23 3.68
C GLU A 148 9.40 20.30 4.39
N ILE A 149 9.65 18.99 4.26
CA ILE A 149 8.89 17.96 4.96
C ILE A 149 9.63 17.64 6.25
N SER A 150 8.98 17.86 7.39
CA SER A 150 9.53 17.51 8.69
C SER A 150 8.71 16.40 9.33
N ARG A 151 9.35 15.30 9.70
CA ARG A 151 8.74 14.16 10.39
C ARG A 151 7.53 13.57 9.63
N GLY A 152 7.56 13.63 8.30
CA GLY A 152 6.58 13.03 7.40
C GLY A 152 7.05 11.67 6.87
N LEU A 153 6.76 11.41 5.59
CA LEU A 153 7.11 10.18 4.88
C LEU A 153 8.27 10.38 3.90
N GLU A 154 9.09 11.40 4.09
CA GLU A 154 10.16 11.71 3.16
C GLU A 154 11.11 10.51 2.96
N GLY A 155 11.33 10.16 1.70
CA GLY A 155 12.18 9.04 1.30
C GLY A 155 11.58 7.66 1.53
N ARG A 156 10.35 7.54 2.01
CA ARG A 156 9.65 6.27 2.17
C ARG A 156 9.04 5.80 0.87
N HIS A 157 9.00 4.48 0.67
CA HIS A 157 8.43 3.86 -0.52
C HIS A 157 7.23 3.01 -0.10
N ILE A 158 6.07 3.33 -0.65
CA ILE A 158 4.79 2.77 -0.24
C ILE A 158 4.05 2.29 -1.47
N ALA A 159 3.50 1.07 -1.42
CA ALA A 159 2.63 0.56 -2.44
C ALA A 159 1.17 0.60 -1.98
N VAL A 160 0.30 1.29 -2.73
CA VAL A 160 -1.14 1.33 -2.46
C VAL A 160 -1.91 1.18 -3.76
N TRP A 161 -3.02 0.46 -3.73
CA TRP A 161 -3.83 0.31 -4.93
C TRP A 161 -5.32 0.19 -4.64
N GLN A 162 -6.07 0.65 -5.60
CA GLN A 162 -7.51 0.43 -5.74
C GLN A 162 -7.75 -1.03 -6.17
N SER A 163 -8.84 -1.62 -5.76
CA SER A 163 -9.19 -3.03 -5.95
C SER A 163 -8.77 -3.63 -7.31
N HIS A 164 -9.69 -3.93 -8.15
CA HIS A 164 -9.45 -4.51 -9.48
C HIS A 164 -9.82 -3.53 -10.59
N GLY A 165 -9.48 -3.89 -11.83
CA GLY A 165 -9.86 -3.18 -13.03
C GLY A 165 -10.61 -4.10 -13.98
N LYS A 166 -10.91 -3.59 -15.17
CA LYS A 166 -11.48 -4.41 -16.23
C LYS A 166 -10.46 -5.42 -16.73
N TYR A 167 -10.88 -6.66 -16.89
CA TYR A 167 -10.03 -7.75 -17.36
C TYR A 167 -10.72 -8.59 -18.43
N TYR A 168 -9.93 -9.42 -19.12
CA TYR A 168 -10.45 -10.35 -20.10
C TYR A 168 -10.94 -11.63 -19.41
N ILE A 169 -12.17 -12.02 -19.72
CA ILE A 169 -12.82 -13.23 -19.20
C ILE A 169 -12.58 -14.35 -20.22
N ASN A 170 -11.55 -15.15 -20.00
CA ASN A 170 -11.06 -16.13 -20.97
C ASN A 170 -12.14 -17.13 -21.45
N ASN A 171 -12.96 -17.65 -20.53
CA ASN A 171 -14.04 -18.60 -20.87
C ASN A 171 -15.25 -17.97 -21.57
N LYS A 172 -15.32 -16.64 -21.65
CA LYS A 172 -16.40 -15.89 -22.32
C LYS A 172 -15.91 -15.09 -23.52
N ASN A 173 -14.62 -15.12 -23.81
CA ASN A 173 -13.98 -14.36 -24.88
C ASN A 173 -14.40 -12.88 -24.89
N LYS A 174 -14.43 -12.22 -23.71
CA LYS A 174 -14.83 -10.83 -23.61
C LYS A 174 -14.21 -10.09 -22.45
N TRP A 175 -14.07 -8.78 -22.59
CA TRP A 175 -13.69 -7.89 -21.50
C TRP A 175 -14.87 -7.62 -20.56
N GLY A 176 -14.64 -7.65 -19.25
CA GLY A 176 -15.67 -7.44 -18.24
C GLY A 176 -15.13 -6.85 -16.94
N TRP A 177 -16.04 -6.28 -16.16
CA TRP A 177 -15.77 -5.92 -14.78
C TRP A 177 -15.85 -7.15 -13.88
N GLN A 178 -15.11 -7.16 -12.79
CA GLN A 178 -15.15 -8.27 -11.85
C GLN A 178 -16.46 -8.28 -11.05
N ARG A 179 -16.99 -7.10 -10.76
CA ARG A 179 -18.21 -6.95 -9.97
C ARG A 179 -19.36 -6.37 -10.79
N PRO A 180 -20.62 -6.71 -10.45
CA PRO A 180 -21.77 -6.12 -11.10
C PRO A 180 -21.87 -4.62 -10.78
N ARG A 181 -22.59 -3.89 -11.63
CA ARG A 181 -22.89 -2.49 -11.39
C ARG A 181 -24.05 -2.36 -10.40
N LEU A 182 -23.79 -1.70 -9.27
CA LEU A 182 -24.75 -1.36 -8.24
C LEU A 182 -24.59 0.11 -7.85
N PHE A 183 -25.67 0.79 -7.49
CA PHE A 183 -25.65 2.20 -7.07
C PHE A 183 -24.80 3.09 -8.00
N CYS A 184 -25.03 2.96 -9.32
CA CYS A 184 -24.35 3.72 -10.38
C CYS A 184 -22.84 3.48 -10.52
N THR A 185 -22.24 2.54 -9.83
CA THR A 185 -20.80 2.22 -9.90
C THR A 185 -20.53 0.72 -9.91
N THR A 186 -19.27 0.33 -10.00
CA THR A 186 -18.74 -1.00 -9.69
C THR A 186 -17.64 -0.84 -8.65
N GLU A 187 -17.30 -1.89 -7.93
CA GLU A 187 -16.17 -1.87 -7.00
C GLU A 187 -14.87 -1.40 -7.69
N ASP A 188 -14.65 -1.87 -8.93
CA ASP A 188 -13.50 -1.55 -9.78
C ASP A 188 -13.27 -0.04 -10.00
N LEU A 189 -14.35 0.73 -10.03
CA LEU A 189 -14.33 2.19 -10.21
C LEU A 189 -14.45 2.93 -8.88
N PHE A 190 -15.19 2.34 -7.95
CA PHE A 190 -15.53 2.97 -6.69
C PHE A 190 -14.29 3.20 -5.83
N THR A 191 -13.47 2.16 -5.59
CA THR A 191 -12.27 2.26 -4.76
C THR A 191 -11.21 3.17 -5.35
N GLN A 192 -11.13 3.26 -6.68
CA GLN A 192 -10.25 4.18 -7.39
C GLN A 192 -10.52 5.64 -7.01
N SER A 193 -11.79 5.99 -6.77
CA SER A 193 -12.20 7.35 -6.41
C SER A 193 -11.76 7.82 -5.01
N PHE A 194 -11.20 6.93 -4.20
CA PHE A 194 -10.56 7.24 -2.91
C PHE A 194 -9.03 7.29 -3.03
N ILE A 195 -8.45 6.33 -3.74
CA ILE A 195 -7.00 6.14 -3.82
C ILE A 195 -6.35 7.23 -4.67
N ILE A 196 -6.81 7.40 -5.91
CA ILE A 196 -6.14 8.27 -6.89
C ILE A 196 -6.24 9.76 -6.52
N PRO A 197 -7.44 10.33 -6.25
CA PRO A 197 -7.56 11.77 -6.02
C PRO A 197 -7.27 12.20 -4.57
N TYR A 198 -7.26 11.28 -3.60
CA TYR A 198 -7.10 11.65 -2.19
C TYR A 198 -5.90 11.01 -1.52
N LEU A 199 -5.85 9.68 -1.39
CA LEU A 199 -4.80 9.02 -0.61
C LEU A 199 -3.40 9.23 -1.19
N ILE A 200 -3.22 8.95 -2.49
CA ILE A 200 -1.91 9.05 -3.14
C ILE A 200 -1.34 10.47 -3.04
N PRO A 201 -2.09 11.55 -3.38
CA PRO A 201 -1.59 12.91 -3.21
C PRO A 201 -1.22 13.27 -1.78
N MET A 202 -1.97 12.79 -0.77
CA MET A 202 -1.64 13.04 0.64
C MET A 202 -0.33 12.36 1.05
N LEU A 203 -0.11 11.12 0.64
CA LEU A 203 1.15 10.39 0.88
C LEU A 203 2.34 11.07 0.19
N GLU A 204 2.19 11.47 -1.08
CA GLU A 204 3.24 12.15 -1.85
C GLU A 204 3.53 13.56 -1.31
N ASN A 205 2.52 14.28 -0.86
CA ASN A 205 2.69 15.57 -0.20
C ASN A 205 3.44 15.42 1.13
N ALA A 206 3.28 14.28 1.82
CA ALA A 206 4.06 13.93 3.00
C ALA A 206 5.48 13.44 2.68
N GLY A 207 5.86 13.31 1.40
CA GLY A 207 7.20 12.97 0.94
C GLY A 207 7.41 11.53 0.51
N ALA A 208 6.36 10.70 0.50
CA ALA A 208 6.47 9.32 0.07
C ALA A 208 6.70 9.19 -1.45
N ASN A 209 7.42 8.14 -1.85
CA ASN A 209 7.38 7.59 -3.18
C ASN A 209 6.24 6.57 -3.23
N VAL A 210 5.16 6.89 -3.93
CA VAL A 210 3.97 6.04 -3.96
C VAL A 210 3.87 5.30 -5.28
N PHE A 211 3.79 3.98 -5.20
CA PHE A 211 3.58 3.10 -6.32
C PHE A 211 2.18 2.50 -6.32
N THR A 212 1.59 2.37 -7.49
CA THR A 212 0.37 1.60 -7.72
C THR A 212 0.55 0.68 -8.93
N PRO A 213 0.15 -0.60 -8.85
CA PRO A 213 0.31 -1.56 -9.95
C PRO A 213 -0.66 -1.35 -11.11
N ARG A 214 -1.64 -0.44 -10.96
CA ARG A 214 -2.53 -0.01 -12.03
C ARG A 214 -2.18 1.40 -12.48
N GLU A 215 -2.49 1.75 -13.73
CA GLU A 215 -2.31 3.12 -14.21
C GLU A 215 -3.06 4.12 -13.32
N ARG A 216 -2.35 5.16 -12.90
CA ARG A 216 -2.88 6.20 -12.02
C ARG A 216 -3.39 7.44 -12.76
N ASP A 217 -2.91 7.66 -13.99
CA ASP A 217 -3.30 8.80 -14.79
C ASP A 217 -4.63 8.55 -15.51
N THR A 218 -5.59 9.42 -15.27
CA THR A 218 -6.90 9.36 -15.93
C THR A 218 -6.92 9.99 -17.32
N GLN A 219 -5.80 10.55 -17.80
CA GLN A 219 -5.64 11.11 -19.13
C GLN A 219 -5.75 10.01 -20.20
N LYS A 220 -6.67 10.18 -21.14
CA LYS A 220 -6.88 9.24 -22.26
C LYS A 220 -5.86 9.39 -23.37
N GLN A 221 -5.27 10.57 -23.48
CA GLN A 221 -4.19 10.82 -24.43
C GLN A 221 -2.88 10.30 -23.86
N GLU A 222 -2.01 9.85 -24.74
CA GLU A 222 -0.65 9.43 -24.41
C GLU A 222 0.30 9.92 -25.50
N VAL A 223 1.42 10.47 -25.10
CA VAL A 223 2.51 10.81 -25.98
C VAL A 223 3.78 10.18 -25.42
N ILE A 224 4.46 9.41 -26.25
CA ILE A 224 5.76 8.84 -25.87
C ILE A 224 6.83 9.42 -26.77
N VAL A 225 7.88 9.92 -26.13
CA VAL A 225 9.09 10.40 -26.81
C VAL A 225 10.23 9.47 -26.42
N ASP A 226 10.92 8.95 -27.41
CA ASP A 226 11.86 7.86 -27.26
C ASP A 226 13.12 8.09 -28.11
N ASN A 227 14.29 7.63 -27.64
CA ASN A 227 15.55 7.76 -28.35
C ASN A 227 15.60 6.95 -29.68
N ASP A 228 14.77 5.92 -29.81
CA ASP A 228 14.64 5.14 -31.06
C ASP A 228 13.53 5.67 -31.98
N GLY A 229 12.81 6.71 -31.54
CA GLY A 229 11.70 7.34 -32.24
C GLY A 229 10.39 6.57 -32.07
N ASN A 230 9.30 7.26 -32.41
CA ASN A 230 7.93 6.73 -32.36
C ASN A 230 7.49 6.12 -33.69
N LEU A 231 6.34 5.46 -33.71
CA LEU A 231 5.73 4.91 -34.93
C LEU A 231 5.44 5.99 -35.99
N ASP A 232 5.13 7.23 -35.58
CA ASP A 232 4.80 8.37 -36.45
C ASP A 232 6.01 9.26 -36.75
N ARG A 233 7.21 8.73 -36.68
CA ARG A 233 8.48 9.47 -36.85
C ARG A 233 8.58 10.22 -38.19
N ASP A 234 7.93 9.73 -39.23
CA ASP A 234 8.06 10.25 -40.58
C ASP A 234 7.08 11.39 -40.92
N SER A 235 6.22 11.80 -39.99
CA SER A 235 5.19 12.83 -40.24
C SER A 235 5.74 14.26 -40.38
N GLY A 236 6.99 14.51 -40.14
CA GLY A 236 7.62 15.86 -40.18
C GLY A 236 7.08 16.85 -39.13
N GLN A 237 6.01 16.49 -38.48
CA GLN A 237 5.37 17.15 -37.33
C GLN A 237 5.18 16.07 -36.26
N GLY A 238 5.71 16.23 -35.09
CA GLY A 238 5.58 15.22 -34.06
C GLY A 238 6.59 15.45 -32.95
N SER A 239 6.51 14.59 -31.94
CA SER A 239 7.45 14.58 -30.84
C SER A 239 8.87 14.25 -31.31
N PHE A 240 9.88 14.80 -30.64
CA PHE A 240 11.27 14.47 -30.97
C PHE A 240 12.15 14.33 -29.73
N TYR A 241 13.18 13.52 -29.87
CA TYR A 241 14.28 13.33 -28.94
C TYR A 241 15.55 13.99 -29.47
N LEU A 242 16.29 14.68 -28.58
CA LEU A 242 17.53 15.37 -28.93
C LEU A 242 18.62 15.10 -27.88
N GLU A 243 19.84 14.83 -28.34
CA GLU A 243 21.04 14.76 -27.52
C GLU A 243 21.91 15.99 -27.71
N VAL A 244 22.09 16.77 -26.66
CA VAL A 244 23.06 17.87 -26.61
C VAL A 244 24.36 17.36 -25.98
N LYS A 245 25.44 17.45 -26.74
CA LYS A 245 26.77 16.99 -26.33
C LYS A 245 27.50 18.11 -25.61
N SER A 246 28.38 17.75 -24.68
CA SER A 246 29.40 18.65 -24.15
C SER A 246 30.77 18.35 -24.78
N ARG A 247 31.78 19.17 -24.50
CA ARG A 247 33.12 18.90 -24.97
C ARG A 247 33.70 17.61 -24.39
N LYS A 248 33.26 17.22 -23.21
CA LYS A 248 33.78 16.10 -22.42
C LYS A 248 32.88 14.88 -22.41
N SER A 249 31.55 15.09 -22.59
CA SER A 249 30.54 14.05 -22.43
C SER A 249 29.78 13.86 -23.72
N GLN A 250 29.85 12.66 -24.28
CA GLN A 250 29.17 12.21 -25.49
C GLN A 250 28.14 11.15 -25.08
N TRP A 251 26.99 11.15 -25.72
CA TRP A 251 26.01 10.09 -25.58
C TRP A 251 26.43 8.85 -26.35
N ALA A 252 26.24 7.68 -25.73
CA ALA A 252 26.53 6.37 -26.30
C ALA A 252 25.44 5.37 -26.01
N SER A 253 25.33 4.31 -26.81
CA SER A 253 24.41 3.19 -26.53
C SER A 253 24.86 2.44 -25.29
N THR A 254 23.88 2.05 -24.45
CA THR A 254 24.13 1.21 -23.27
C THR A 254 24.51 -0.23 -23.62
N GLY A 255 24.21 -0.69 -24.86
CA GLY A 255 24.30 -2.10 -25.24
C GLY A 255 23.22 -2.99 -24.59
N LYS A 256 22.29 -2.41 -23.82
CA LYS A 256 21.13 -3.09 -23.23
C LYS A 256 19.86 -2.75 -24.01
N PRO A 257 18.85 -3.64 -24.01
CA PRO A 257 17.53 -3.30 -24.50
C PRO A 257 16.96 -2.08 -23.76
N GLY A 258 16.15 -1.31 -24.44
CA GLY A 258 15.38 -0.19 -23.92
C GLY A 258 13.96 -0.23 -24.44
N PHE A 259 13.20 0.83 -24.16
CA PHE A 259 11.86 1.00 -24.67
C PHE A 259 11.90 1.37 -26.16
N ALA A 260 10.97 0.84 -26.95
CA ALA A 260 10.55 1.40 -28.23
C ALA A 260 9.12 0.99 -28.55
N GLN A 261 8.32 1.95 -28.96
CA GLN A 261 6.96 1.65 -29.39
C GLN A 261 6.98 1.22 -30.88
N ARG A 262 7.10 -0.09 -31.11
CA ARG A 262 7.12 -0.69 -32.46
C ARG A 262 5.73 -1.13 -32.93
N LYS A 263 4.76 -1.18 -32.03
CA LYS A 263 3.39 -1.63 -32.30
C LYS A 263 2.38 -0.67 -31.68
N HIS A 264 1.20 -0.55 -32.26
CA HIS A 264 0.06 0.13 -31.61
C HIS A 264 -0.65 -0.79 -30.61
N ILE A 265 -0.71 -2.10 -30.91
CA ILE A 265 -1.36 -3.13 -30.10
C ILE A 265 -0.32 -4.22 -29.84
N TYR A 266 -0.25 -4.65 -28.59
CA TYR A 266 0.65 -5.69 -28.09
C TYR A 266 -0.15 -6.94 -27.73
N GLU A 267 0.36 -8.09 -28.11
CA GLU A 267 -0.20 -9.38 -27.75
C GLU A 267 0.35 -9.85 -26.37
N ASP A 268 -0.27 -10.91 -25.81
CA ASP A 268 0.19 -11.48 -24.55
C ASP A 268 1.66 -11.94 -24.63
N GLY A 269 2.48 -11.42 -23.74
CA GLY A 269 3.92 -11.71 -23.72
C GLY A 269 4.80 -10.71 -24.45
N ASP A 270 4.25 -9.84 -25.28
CA ASP A 270 5.00 -8.75 -25.89
C ASP A 270 5.43 -7.72 -24.83
N THR A 271 6.62 -7.14 -24.98
CA THR A 271 7.06 -6.03 -24.12
C THR A 271 7.80 -4.97 -24.91
N PRO A 272 7.36 -3.69 -24.86
CA PRO A 272 8.05 -2.61 -25.55
C PRO A 272 9.45 -2.29 -24.99
N PHE A 273 9.75 -2.74 -23.78
CA PHE A 273 11.04 -2.50 -23.11
C PHE A 273 12.19 -3.41 -23.61
N LEU A 274 11.89 -4.31 -24.54
CA LEU A 274 12.89 -5.12 -25.24
C LEU A 274 13.04 -4.77 -26.72
N ASP A 275 12.22 -3.85 -27.23
CA ASP A 275 12.12 -3.52 -28.66
C ASP A 275 13.08 -2.38 -29.07
N GLY A 276 13.62 -1.64 -28.12
CA GLY A 276 14.45 -0.46 -28.33
C GLY A 276 15.83 -0.55 -27.71
N THR A 277 16.49 0.62 -27.62
CA THR A 277 17.80 0.83 -27.04
C THR A 277 17.74 1.90 -25.96
N ALA A 278 18.79 2.00 -25.16
CA ALA A 278 18.94 3.09 -24.19
C ALA A 278 20.29 3.78 -24.36
N ARG A 279 20.37 5.05 -23.95
CA ARG A 279 21.52 5.92 -24.11
C ARG A 279 22.14 6.24 -22.76
N PHE A 280 23.43 6.49 -22.70
CA PHE A 280 24.09 6.97 -21.48
C PHE A 280 25.17 7.99 -21.79
N THR A 281 25.52 8.79 -20.77
CA THR A 281 26.68 9.68 -20.81
C THR A 281 27.30 9.81 -19.43
N ASN A 282 28.59 10.18 -19.38
CA ASN A 282 29.31 10.40 -18.12
C ASN A 282 28.80 11.67 -17.41
N THR A 283 28.82 11.63 -16.09
CA THR A 283 28.42 12.76 -15.25
C THR A 283 29.44 13.87 -15.21
N GLU A 284 28.99 15.11 -15.06
CA GLU A 284 29.80 16.33 -14.91
C GLU A 284 29.35 17.16 -13.70
N LYS A 285 30.31 17.67 -12.93
CA LYS A 285 30.04 18.50 -11.74
C LYS A 285 29.91 19.99 -12.02
N LYS A 286 30.48 20.49 -13.11
CA LYS A 286 30.68 21.91 -13.40
C LYS A 286 30.08 22.31 -14.76
N LYS A 287 30.50 23.47 -15.29
CA LYS A 287 30.12 24.01 -16.60
C LYS A 287 30.42 23.00 -17.73
N ASP A 288 29.73 23.11 -18.84
CA ASP A 288 29.82 22.26 -20.03
C ASP A 288 29.09 20.91 -19.86
N LYS A 289 27.78 20.98 -19.68
CA LYS A 289 26.88 19.84 -19.43
C LYS A 289 26.33 19.28 -20.74
N ALA A 290 26.08 17.99 -20.75
CA ALA A 290 25.32 17.29 -21.77
C ALA A 290 23.86 17.12 -21.31
N PHE A 291 22.93 17.09 -22.27
CA PHE A 291 21.50 16.94 -22.00
C PHE A 291 20.88 15.92 -22.96
N ALA A 292 19.86 15.23 -22.49
CA ALA A 292 18.88 14.55 -23.33
C ALA A 292 17.54 15.25 -23.14
N GLU A 293 16.86 15.52 -24.25
CA GLU A 293 15.64 16.31 -24.29
C GLU A 293 14.52 15.52 -24.98
N TRP A 294 13.37 15.43 -24.34
CA TRP A 294 12.15 14.81 -24.87
C TRP A 294 11.09 15.87 -25.02
N VAL A 295 10.78 16.22 -26.27
CA VAL A 295 9.81 17.26 -26.63
C VAL A 295 8.56 16.61 -27.19
N PRO A 296 7.45 16.57 -26.42
CA PRO A 296 6.19 15.98 -26.88
C PRO A 296 5.44 16.91 -27.83
N ASP A 297 4.71 16.33 -28.78
CA ASP A 297 3.64 17.01 -29.50
C ASP A 297 2.31 16.68 -28.81
N ILE A 298 1.90 17.53 -27.88
CA ILE A 298 0.72 17.32 -27.03
C ILE A 298 -0.57 17.47 -27.85
N PRO A 299 -1.43 16.45 -27.94
CA PRO A 299 -2.62 16.49 -28.81
C PRO A 299 -3.70 17.46 -28.30
N LYS A 300 -3.77 17.70 -27.00
CA LYS A 300 -4.77 18.56 -26.35
C LYS A 300 -4.22 19.15 -25.07
N THR A 301 -4.41 20.47 -24.85
CA THR A 301 -4.09 21.11 -23.56
C THR A 301 -4.78 20.40 -22.41
N GLY A 302 -4.04 20.07 -21.35
CA GLY A 302 -4.55 19.37 -20.18
C GLY A 302 -3.46 18.89 -19.23
N GLU A 303 -3.87 18.13 -18.23
CA GLU A 303 -2.97 17.49 -17.27
C GLU A 303 -2.52 16.13 -17.79
N TYR A 304 -1.23 15.85 -17.67
CA TYR A 304 -0.56 14.61 -18.07
C TYR A 304 0.40 14.19 -16.99
N ALA A 305 0.30 12.95 -16.56
CA ALA A 305 1.36 12.35 -15.76
C ALA A 305 2.62 12.15 -16.60
N VAL A 306 3.76 12.45 -16.03
CA VAL A 306 5.08 12.29 -16.65
C VAL A 306 5.78 11.09 -16.04
N TYR A 307 6.16 10.16 -16.91
CA TYR A 307 6.94 8.98 -16.55
C TYR A 307 8.24 8.96 -17.35
N VAL A 308 9.32 8.56 -16.71
CA VAL A 308 10.62 8.37 -17.37
C VAL A 308 11.03 6.91 -17.32
N SER A 309 11.81 6.47 -18.31
CA SER A 309 12.50 5.19 -18.28
C SER A 309 14.01 5.35 -18.44
N TYR A 310 14.76 4.38 -17.94
CA TYR A 310 16.21 4.28 -18.04
C TYR A 310 16.65 2.84 -17.78
N GLN A 311 17.89 2.53 -18.08
CA GLN A 311 18.50 1.24 -17.71
C GLN A 311 19.45 1.40 -16.52
N ASN A 312 19.41 0.47 -15.59
CA ASN A 312 20.42 0.41 -14.53
C ASN A 312 21.77 0.00 -15.11
N MET A 313 22.76 0.86 -14.97
CA MET A 313 24.16 0.60 -15.34
C MET A 313 24.99 0.36 -14.07
N PRO A 314 26.10 -0.39 -14.13
CA PRO A 314 26.93 -0.67 -12.94
C PRO A 314 27.39 0.57 -12.19
N ASN A 315 27.55 1.68 -12.88
CA ASN A 315 28.01 2.97 -12.36
C ASN A 315 26.95 4.08 -12.48
N SER A 316 25.68 3.72 -12.55
CA SER A 316 24.58 4.71 -12.49
C SER A 316 24.66 5.55 -11.22
N VAL A 317 24.31 6.84 -11.34
CA VAL A 317 24.26 7.76 -10.20
C VAL A 317 22.91 7.67 -9.47
N SER A 318 22.91 8.08 -8.21
CA SER A 318 21.69 8.12 -7.40
C SER A 318 20.99 9.50 -7.42
N ASP A 319 21.52 10.47 -8.16
CA ASP A 319 21.03 11.84 -8.20
C ASP A 319 20.86 12.37 -9.63
N ALA A 320 20.48 11.52 -10.60
CA ALA A 320 20.24 11.93 -11.98
C ALA A 320 19.19 13.05 -12.04
N LYS A 321 19.58 14.20 -12.62
CA LYS A 321 18.78 15.42 -12.57
C LYS A 321 17.84 15.52 -13.76
N TYR A 322 16.54 15.42 -13.50
CA TYR A 322 15.45 15.64 -14.46
C TYR A 322 14.79 17.00 -14.23
N LEU A 323 14.49 17.69 -15.31
CA LEU A 323 13.73 18.93 -15.32
C LEU A 323 12.47 18.70 -16.18
N VAL A 324 11.31 18.93 -15.60
CA VAL A 324 10.02 18.90 -16.30
C VAL A 324 9.60 20.35 -16.53
N PHE A 325 9.63 20.79 -17.78
CA PHE A 325 9.11 22.08 -18.21
C PHE A 325 7.62 21.93 -18.51
N HIS A 326 6.78 22.73 -17.92
CA HIS A 326 5.33 22.64 -18.02
C HIS A 326 4.67 24.01 -17.90
N ASN A 327 3.38 24.11 -18.09
CA ASN A 327 2.63 25.39 -18.05
C ASN A 327 2.55 26.05 -16.67
N GLY A 328 3.36 25.80 -15.78
CA GLY A 328 3.50 26.44 -14.46
C GLY A 328 4.95 26.75 -14.12
N GLY A 329 5.88 26.51 -15.07
CA GLY A 329 7.30 26.69 -14.89
C GLY A 329 8.12 25.41 -15.03
N VAL A 330 9.12 25.23 -14.17
CA VAL A 330 10.01 24.08 -14.19
C VAL A 330 9.98 23.38 -12.85
N THR A 331 9.74 22.07 -12.89
CA THR A 331 9.86 21.21 -11.70
C THR A 331 11.09 20.34 -11.83
N GLU A 332 11.95 20.34 -10.81
CA GLU A 332 13.20 19.61 -10.79
C GLU A 332 13.11 18.35 -9.91
N PHE A 333 13.69 17.25 -10.42
CA PHE A 333 13.75 15.97 -9.73
C PHE A 333 15.17 15.42 -9.72
N LYS A 334 15.45 14.62 -8.68
CA LYS A 334 16.53 13.65 -8.68
C LYS A 334 15.94 12.26 -8.76
N VAL A 335 16.44 11.47 -9.67
CA VAL A 335 16.06 10.06 -9.84
C VAL A 335 17.25 9.17 -9.53
N ASN A 336 17.05 8.23 -8.64
CA ASN A 336 18.06 7.22 -8.31
C ASN A 336 18.09 6.14 -9.41
N GLN A 337 18.96 6.31 -10.38
CA GLN A 337 19.07 5.37 -11.51
C GLN A 337 19.83 4.06 -11.17
N ARG A 338 20.17 3.84 -9.89
CA ARG A 338 20.71 2.55 -9.42
C ARG A 338 19.64 1.51 -9.18
N ILE A 339 18.36 1.94 -9.07
CA ILE A 339 17.20 1.10 -8.82
C ILE A 339 16.09 1.43 -9.82
N GLY A 340 15.12 0.52 -10.03
CA GLY A 340 13.91 0.77 -10.79
C GLY A 340 14.10 1.00 -12.30
N GLY A 341 15.20 0.56 -12.90
CA GLY A 341 15.40 0.67 -14.35
C GLY A 341 14.62 -0.36 -15.15
N GLY A 342 14.35 -0.07 -16.44
CA GLY A 342 13.60 -0.94 -17.34
C GLY A 342 12.08 -0.93 -17.11
N THR A 343 11.57 0.14 -16.53
CA THR A 343 10.13 0.35 -16.31
C THR A 343 9.77 1.83 -16.30
N TRP A 344 8.47 2.15 -16.24
CA TRP A 344 7.98 3.52 -16.09
C TRP A 344 8.13 4.02 -14.65
N VAL A 345 8.83 5.13 -14.47
CA VAL A 345 9.04 5.81 -13.19
C VAL A 345 8.29 7.13 -13.19
N TYR A 346 7.29 7.25 -12.33
CA TYR A 346 6.45 8.44 -12.23
C TYR A 346 7.20 9.60 -11.58
N LEU A 347 7.15 10.78 -12.19
CA LEU A 347 7.71 12.03 -11.66
C LEU A 347 6.64 12.95 -11.06
N GLY A 348 5.52 13.12 -11.75
CA GLY A 348 4.45 14.03 -11.34
C GLY A 348 3.41 14.19 -12.43
N THR A 349 2.30 14.87 -12.12
CA THR A 349 1.27 15.26 -13.10
C THR A 349 1.35 16.78 -13.29
N PHE A 350 1.38 17.22 -14.55
CA PHE A 350 1.59 18.61 -14.94
C PHE A 350 0.68 19.02 -16.07
N THR A 351 0.38 20.31 -16.18
CA THR A 351 -0.37 20.88 -17.28
C THR A 351 0.56 21.19 -18.46
N PHE A 352 0.20 20.69 -19.63
CA PHE A 352 0.87 20.99 -20.90
C PHE A 352 -0.10 21.62 -21.89
N ASP A 353 0.40 22.56 -22.70
CA ASP A 353 -0.35 23.13 -23.81
C ASP A 353 -0.25 22.24 -25.05
N LYS A 354 -1.30 22.29 -25.88
CA LYS A 354 -1.36 21.59 -27.16
C LYS A 354 -0.17 21.97 -28.06
N GLY A 355 0.35 20.99 -28.78
CA GLY A 355 1.45 21.14 -29.71
C GLY A 355 2.84 21.00 -29.07
N ARG A 356 3.88 21.28 -29.84
CA ARG A 356 5.26 21.35 -29.38
C ARG A 356 5.56 22.73 -28.83
N ASN A 357 6.11 22.78 -27.64
CA ASN A 357 6.42 24.04 -26.97
C ASN A 357 7.79 23.94 -26.30
N ASP A 358 8.60 24.99 -26.36
CA ASP A 358 9.91 25.08 -25.68
C ASP A 358 9.78 25.05 -24.13
N TYR A 359 8.58 25.29 -23.63
CA TYR A 359 8.22 25.23 -22.21
C TYR A 359 7.39 23.97 -21.84
N GLY A 360 7.33 22.97 -22.73
CA GLY A 360 6.59 21.73 -22.52
C GLY A 360 7.45 20.52 -22.88
N MET A 361 8.47 20.17 -22.05
CA MET A 361 9.41 19.09 -22.34
C MET A 361 10.00 18.51 -21.07
N VAL A 362 10.67 17.37 -21.20
CA VAL A 362 11.52 16.80 -20.15
C VAL A 362 12.97 16.86 -20.57
N VAL A 363 13.85 17.22 -19.64
CA VAL A 363 15.29 17.29 -19.85
C VAL A 363 16.00 16.48 -18.78
N LEU A 364 16.91 15.58 -19.19
CA LEU A 364 17.87 14.93 -18.32
C LEU A 364 19.22 15.62 -18.48
N SER A 365 19.76 16.15 -17.38
CA SER A 365 21.10 16.70 -17.33
C SER A 365 22.09 15.65 -16.84
N ASN A 366 23.31 15.64 -17.39
CA ASN A 366 24.40 14.84 -16.83
C ASN A 366 25.05 15.48 -15.58
N GLU A 367 24.45 16.54 -15.04
CA GLU A 367 24.88 17.13 -13.77
C GLU A 367 24.65 16.18 -12.61
N SER A 368 25.73 15.82 -11.92
CA SER A 368 25.65 15.02 -10.70
C SER A 368 26.79 15.38 -9.74
N LYS A 369 26.55 15.18 -8.45
CA LYS A 369 27.61 15.25 -7.42
C LYS A 369 28.46 13.98 -7.42
N GLU A 370 27.94 12.88 -7.96
CA GLU A 370 28.60 11.59 -8.06
C GLU A 370 29.35 11.44 -9.39
N LYS A 371 30.43 10.66 -9.37
CA LYS A 371 31.13 10.22 -10.59
C LYS A 371 30.49 8.94 -11.08
N GLY A 372 29.93 8.96 -12.27
CA GLY A 372 29.24 7.81 -12.84
C GLY A 372 28.61 8.15 -14.19
N VAL A 373 27.46 7.56 -14.46
CA VAL A 373 26.69 7.80 -15.68
C VAL A 373 25.23 8.12 -15.36
N VAL A 374 24.63 8.90 -16.25
CA VAL A 374 23.17 9.03 -16.37
C VAL A 374 22.70 8.28 -17.62
N CYS A 375 21.56 7.63 -17.52
CA CYS A 375 20.93 6.87 -18.59
C CYS A 375 19.63 7.53 -19.04
N ALA A 376 19.43 7.62 -20.34
CA ALA A 376 18.25 8.14 -21.02
C ALA A 376 17.62 7.02 -21.87
N ASP A 377 16.30 6.94 -21.83
CA ASP A 377 15.51 6.00 -22.66
C ASP A 377 14.26 6.75 -23.14
N ALA A 378 13.07 6.39 -22.72
CA ALA A 378 11.83 7.04 -23.13
C ALA A 378 11.23 7.93 -22.02
N VAL A 379 10.41 8.90 -22.45
CA VAL A 379 9.51 9.67 -21.59
C VAL A 379 8.09 9.54 -22.09
N ARG A 380 7.18 9.21 -21.19
CA ARG A 380 5.74 9.07 -21.44
C ARG A 380 4.98 10.20 -20.76
N PHE A 381 4.08 10.83 -21.52
CA PHE A 381 3.16 11.87 -21.09
C PHE A 381 1.73 11.32 -21.21
N GLY A 382 1.03 11.17 -20.10
CA GLY A 382 -0.34 10.69 -20.04
C GLY A 382 -0.50 9.18 -19.81
N GLY A 383 -1.70 8.79 -19.41
CA GLY A 383 -2.06 7.38 -19.11
C GLY A 383 -2.37 6.56 -20.37
N GLY A 384 -3.07 7.17 -21.33
CA GLY A 384 -3.39 6.54 -22.61
C GLY A 384 -4.55 5.55 -22.58
N MET A 385 -4.79 4.95 -23.73
CA MET A 385 -5.73 3.85 -23.91
C MET A 385 -5.06 2.50 -23.67
N GLY A 386 -5.85 1.53 -23.24
CA GLY A 386 -5.39 0.14 -23.16
C GLY A 386 -5.00 -0.40 -24.53
N ASN A 387 -3.81 -0.94 -24.65
CA ASN A 387 -3.20 -1.39 -25.90
C ASN A 387 -2.76 -2.87 -25.86
N ILE A 388 -3.12 -3.60 -24.81
CA ILE A 388 -2.86 -5.04 -24.73
C ILE A 388 -4.09 -5.78 -25.28
N ALA A 389 -3.88 -6.61 -26.30
CA ALA A 389 -4.94 -7.41 -26.90
C ALA A 389 -5.09 -8.74 -26.18
N ARG A 390 -6.33 -9.15 -25.98
CA ARG A 390 -6.73 -10.48 -25.53
C ARG A 390 -7.86 -10.97 -26.42
N GLY A 391 -7.74 -12.21 -26.92
CA GLY A 391 -8.73 -12.75 -27.86
C GLY A 391 -8.90 -11.87 -29.12
N GLY A 392 -7.82 -11.24 -29.59
CA GLY A 392 -7.81 -10.38 -30.78
C GLY A 392 -8.40 -8.97 -30.59
N GLN A 393 -8.71 -8.56 -29.34
CA GLN A 393 -9.31 -7.24 -29.05
C GLN A 393 -8.68 -6.61 -27.80
N THR A 394 -8.51 -5.28 -27.83
CA THR A 394 -8.19 -4.50 -26.64
C THR A 394 -9.46 -4.28 -25.78
N SER A 395 -9.32 -3.75 -24.59
CA SER A 395 -10.45 -3.41 -23.72
C SER A 395 -11.36 -2.31 -24.31
N GLY A 396 -10.83 -1.50 -25.24
CA GLY A 396 -11.47 -0.28 -25.75
C GLY A 396 -11.60 0.83 -24.72
N LEU A 397 -10.93 0.72 -23.56
CA LEU A 397 -10.98 1.67 -22.46
C LEU A 397 -9.62 2.34 -22.20
N PRO A 398 -9.62 3.49 -21.53
CA PRO A 398 -8.39 4.06 -20.96
C PRO A 398 -7.70 3.07 -20.02
N ARG A 399 -6.37 3.07 -20.04
CA ARG A 399 -5.53 2.11 -19.28
C ARG A 399 -5.79 2.14 -17.77
N TYR A 400 -6.13 3.30 -17.19
CA TYR A 400 -6.45 3.40 -15.76
C TYR A 400 -7.70 2.58 -15.34
N LEU A 401 -8.53 2.18 -16.29
CA LEU A 401 -9.70 1.33 -16.06
C LEU A 401 -9.39 -0.17 -16.19
N GLU A 402 -8.22 -0.51 -16.70
CA GLU A 402 -7.80 -1.90 -16.87
C GLU A 402 -7.17 -2.47 -15.58
N GLY A 403 -7.12 -3.78 -15.49
CA GLY A 403 -6.47 -4.50 -14.42
C GLY A 403 -4.94 -4.33 -14.39
N ALA A 404 -4.34 -4.68 -13.27
CA ALA A 404 -2.90 -4.58 -13.05
C ALA A 404 -2.08 -5.45 -14.01
N ARG A 405 -2.63 -6.58 -14.46
CA ARG A 405 -2.01 -7.48 -15.43
C ARG A 405 -1.56 -6.75 -16.70
N TYR A 406 -2.41 -5.92 -17.25
CA TYR A 406 -2.14 -5.18 -18.50
C TYR A 406 -1.23 -4.00 -18.27
N SER A 407 -1.39 -3.31 -17.14
CA SER A 407 -0.49 -2.23 -16.72
C SER A 407 0.93 -2.74 -16.49
N ALA A 408 1.09 -3.91 -15.88
CA ALA A 408 2.39 -4.54 -15.65
C ALA A 408 3.08 -4.93 -16.96
N GLN A 409 2.36 -5.52 -17.91
CA GLN A 409 2.89 -5.83 -19.22
C GLN A 409 3.35 -4.56 -19.95
N TRP A 410 2.53 -3.51 -19.97
CA TRP A 410 2.88 -2.21 -20.58
C TRP A 410 4.06 -1.52 -19.88
N ALA A 411 4.25 -1.78 -18.59
CA ALA A 411 5.37 -1.26 -17.81
C ALA A 411 6.65 -2.12 -17.91
N GLY A 412 6.72 -3.09 -18.81
CA GLY A 412 7.92 -3.89 -19.05
C GLY A 412 8.20 -4.95 -17.98
N MET A 413 7.22 -5.31 -17.16
CA MET A 413 7.40 -6.37 -16.18
C MET A 413 7.63 -7.72 -16.87
N PRO A 414 8.43 -8.64 -16.27
CA PRO A 414 8.59 -9.99 -16.79
C PRO A 414 7.26 -10.76 -16.89
N TYR A 415 7.14 -11.65 -17.86
CA TYR A 415 5.95 -12.47 -18.07
C TYR A 415 5.50 -13.22 -16.81
N SER A 416 6.44 -13.73 -16.01
CA SER A 416 6.17 -14.41 -14.74
C SER A 416 5.49 -13.53 -13.69
N VAL A 417 5.60 -12.21 -13.80
CA VAL A 417 4.96 -11.26 -12.88
C VAL A 417 3.46 -11.13 -13.20
N TYR A 418 3.11 -10.98 -14.48
CA TYR A 418 1.73 -10.68 -14.88
C TYR A 418 0.97 -11.86 -15.50
N ALA A 419 1.62 -12.98 -15.75
CA ALA A 419 1.02 -14.16 -16.39
C ALA A 419 1.40 -15.46 -15.67
N GLY A 420 1.20 -15.52 -14.36
CA GLY A 420 1.50 -16.69 -13.55
C GLY A 420 0.70 -17.94 -13.95
N TYR A 421 -0.47 -17.74 -14.52
CA TYR A 421 -1.31 -18.80 -15.13
C TYR A 421 -1.09 -18.90 -16.65
N LYS A 422 0.03 -18.36 -17.15
CA LYS A 422 0.44 -18.39 -18.56
C LYS A 422 -0.61 -17.80 -19.51
N GLY A 423 -1.31 -16.75 -19.09
CA GLY A 423 -2.36 -16.09 -19.86
C GLY A 423 -3.61 -16.95 -20.11
N LYS A 424 -3.81 -18.02 -19.37
CA LYS A 424 -4.98 -18.90 -19.49
C LYS A 424 -6.14 -18.47 -18.59
N ASP A 425 -5.86 -17.68 -17.57
CA ASP A 425 -6.83 -17.15 -16.61
C ASP A 425 -6.42 -15.73 -16.22
N ASP A 426 -6.91 -14.73 -16.96
CA ASP A 426 -6.56 -13.34 -16.74
C ASP A 426 -7.08 -12.81 -15.40
N ILE A 427 -8.15 -13.39 -14.83
CA ILE A 427 -8.64 -13.03 -13.49
C ILE A 427 -7.59 -13.36 -12.43
N SER A 428 -7.17 -14.62 -12.40
CA SER A 428 -6.16 -15.09 -11.45
C SER A 428 -4.80 -14.44 -11.69
N ASP A 429 -4.45 -14.19 -12.95
CA ASP A 429 -3.25 -13.44 -13.31
C ASP A 429 -3.33 -12.00 -12.76
N ASP A 430 -4.44 -11.29 -12.94
CA ASP A 430 -4.62 -9.92 -12.45
C ASP A 430 -4.55 -9.82 -10.92
N ILE A 431 -5.26 -10.72 -10.22
CA ILE A 431 -5.25 -10.78 -8.74
C ILE A 431 -3.82 -10.93 -8.20
N ASN A 432 -3.02 -11.80 -8.80
CA ASN A 432 -1.65 -12.04 -8.34
C ASN A 432 -0.66 -10.96 -8.80
N THR A 433 -0.90 -10.34 -9.95
CA THR A 433 0.00 -9.33 -10.53
C THR A 433 0.21 -8.15 -9.59
N ARG A 434 -0.82 -7.70 -8.87
CA ARG A 434 -0.74 -6.56 -7.95
C ARG A 434 0.40 -6.74 -6.95
N SER A 435 0.42 -7.87 -6.28
CA SER A 435 1.47 -8.22 -5.30
C SER A 435 2.80 -8.57 -5.95
N ARG A 436 2.79 -9.32 -7.05
CA ARG A 436 4.02 -9.74 -7.75
C ARG A 436 4.77 -8.57 -8.36
N MET A 437 4.04 -7.55 -8.85
CA MET A 437 4.66 -6.34 -9.37
C MET A 437 5.39 -5.56 -8.28
N VAL A 438 4.79 -5.43 -7.08
CA VAL A 438 5.45 -4.85 -5.92
C VAL A 438 6.67 -5.66 -5.52
N ASN A 439 6.56 -6.98 -5.46
CA ASN A 439 7.69 -7.85 -5.12
C ASN A 439 8.83 -7.74 -6.13
N TYR A 440 8.53 -7.74 -7.43
CA TYR A 440 9.56 -7.60 -8.46
C TYR A 440 10.26 -6.24 -8.40
N LEU A 441 9.50 -5.16 -8.20
CA LEU A 441 10.10 -3.85 -8.00
C LEU A 441 10.96 -3.80 -6.73
N ALA A 442 10.52 -4.48 -5.65
CA ALA A 442 11.22 -4.50 -4.36
C ALA A 442 12.40 -5.47 -4.31
N GLY A 443 12.44 -6.48 -5.18
CA GLY A 443 13.42 -7.56 -5.16
C GLY A 443 14.86 -7.04 -5.20
N GLY A 444 15.75 -7.57 -4.33
CA GLY A 444 17.11 -7.09 -4.12
C GLY A 444 17.22 -5.87 -3.19
N SER A 445 16.11 -5.32 -2.71
CA SER A 445 16.12 -4.25 -1.72
C SER A 445 16.29 -4.78 -0.29
N ILE A 446 16.54 -3.88 0.66
CA ILE A 446 16.60 -4.20 2.09
C ILE A 446 15.29 -4.80 2.64
N PHE A 447 14.14 -4.50 2.02
CA PHE A 447 12.83 -5.00 2.42
C PHE A 447 12.39 -6.27 1.66
N ASN A 448 13.10 -6.64 0.59
CA ASN A 448 12.91 -7.90 -0.12
C ASN A 448 14.26 -8.47 -0.60
N PRO A 449 15.14 -8.90 0.34
CA PRO A 449 16.51 -9.27 0.03
C PRO A 449 16.67 -10.64 -0.67
N THR A 450 15.64 -11.49 -0.62
CA THR A 450 15.73 -12.88 -1.10
C THR A 450 15.27 -13.07 -2.54
N GLU A 451 14.48 -12.14 -3.06
CA GLU A 451 13.99 -12.18 -4.44
C GLU A 451 14.84 -11.28 -5.33
N GLN A 452 14.96 -11.65 -6.61
CA GLN A 452 15.58 -10.77 -7.62
C GLN A 452 14.57 -9.74 -8.13
N GLY A 453 15.03 -8.52 -8.40
CA GLY A 453 14.17 -7.48 -8.92
C GLY A 453 14.89 -6.16 -9.15
N LEU A 454 14.16 -5.06 -9.01
CA LEU A 454 14.65 -3.73 -9.39
C LEU A 454 15.16 -2.89 -8.20
N GLY A 455 15.18 -3.42 -7.00
CA GLY A 455 15.81 -2.82 -5.82
C GLY A 455 15.05 -1.67 -5.15
N VAL A 456 13.79 -1.42 -5.50
CA VAL A 456 12.99 -0.32 -4.90
C VAL A 456 12.56 -0.70 -3.49
N PRO A 457 12.92 0.05 -2.43
CA PRO A 457 12.75 -0.39 -1.05
C PRO A 457 11.34 -0.11 -0.51
N PHE A 458 10.31 -0.78 -1.02
CA PHE A 458 8.96 -0.70 -0.47
C PHE A 458 8.91 -1.25 0.95
N GLU A 459 8.21 -0.54 1.84
CA GLU A 459 8.13 -0.85 3.27
C GLU A 459 6.82 -1.51 3.65
N MET A 460 5.77 -1.25 2.90
CA MET A 460 4.45 -1.82 3.10
C MET A 460 3.62 -1.80 1.81
N SER A 461 2.54 -2.56 1.83
CA SER A 461 1.50 -2.47 0.81
C SER A 461 0.09 -2.47 1.41
N MET A 462 -0.85 -1.79 0.73
CA MET A 462 -2.26 -1.76 1.10
C MET A 462 -3.14 -1.81 -0.15
N ALA A 463 -4.11 -2.71 -0.15
CA ALA A 463 -5.19 -2.74 -1.12
C ALA A 463 -6.47 -2.16 -0.50
N LEU A 464 -7.16 -1.28 -1.24
CA LEU A 464 -8.47 -0.79 -0.86
C LEU A 464 -9.53 -1.47 -1.71
N HIS A 465 -10.43 -2.18 -1.05
CA HIS A 465 -11.57 -2.89 -1.63
C HIS A 465 -12.88 -2.38 -1.05
N SER A 466 -13.99 -2.87 -1.57
CA SER A 466 -15.29 -2.78 -0.95
C SER A 466 -15.95 -4.15 -0.95
N ASP A 467 -16.44 -4.55 0.21
CA ASP A 467 -17.01 -5.86 0.47
C ASP A 467 -18.47 -5.99 0.00
N ALA A 468 -18.99 -7.18 0.08
CA ALA A 468 -20.40 -7.51 -0.06
C ALA A 468 -21.09 -7.57 1.30
N GLY A 469 -22.40 -7.48 1.30
CA GLY A 469 -23.23 -7.60 2.48
C GLY A 469 -24.31 -6.51 2.56
N VAL A 470 -25.49 -6.89 3.06
CA VAL A 470 -26.64 -6.00 3.15
C VAL A 470 -27.19 -6.02 4.57
N LYS A 471 -27.58 -4.87 5.07
CA LYS A 471 -28.39 -4.72 6.28
C LYS A 471 -29.83 -4.37 5.87
N THR A 472 -30.80 -5.07 6.42
CA THR A 472 -32.22 -4.87 6.10
C THR A 472 -32.86 -3.69 6.83
N ASP A 473 -32.11 -3.11 7.78
CA ASP A 473 -32.54 -2.03 8.67
C ASP A 473 -31.77 -0.73 8.45
N ASP A 474 -31.22 -0.55 7.25
CA ASP A 474 -30.43 0.63 6.83
C ASP A 474 -29.21 0.96 7.72
N ARG A 475 -28.76 0.02 8.55
CA ARG A 475 -27.53 0.19 9.32
C ARG A 475 -26.29 0.05 8.44
N ILE A 476 -25.21 0.69 8.87
CA ILE A 476 -23.89 0.59 8.25
C ILE A 476 -23.34 -0.84 8.38
N VAL A 477 -22.84 -1.39 7.29
CA VAL A 477 -22.03 -2.62 7.30
C VAL A 477 -20.63 -2.32 7.80
N GLY A 478 -20.00 -1.27 7.28
CA GLY A 478 -18.72 -0.73 7.75
C GLY A 478 -17.47 -1.47 7.28
N THR A 479 -16.36 -1.22 7.96
CA THR A 479 -15.00 -1.59 7.51
C THR A 479 -14.54 -2.94 8.08
N LEU A 480 -13.92 -3.76 7.22
CA LEU A 480 -13.25 -5.03 7.53
C LEU A 480 -11.77 -4.95 7.13
N GLY A 481 -10.87 -5.43 7.98
CA GLY A 481 -9.46 -5.59 7.64
C GLY A 481 -9.10 -7.05 7.37
N ILE A 482 -8.19 -7.30 6.42
CA ILE A 482 -7.72 -8.66 6.11
C ILE A 482 -6.19 -8.66 6.07
N TYR A 483 -5.58 -9.62 6.72
CA TYR A 483 -4.14 -9.85 6.75
C TYR A 483 -3.84 -11.35 6.73
N THR A 484 -2.57 -11.72 6.55
CA THR A 484 -2.11 -13.13 6.60
C THR A 484 -0.87 -13.25 7.48
N THR A 485 -0.91 -14.13 8.47
CA THR A 485 0.23 -14.41 9.36
C THR A 485 0.83 -15.81 9.21
N ASP A 486 0.09 -16.76 8.66
CA ASP A 486 0.45 -18.19 8.58
C ASP A 486 1.23 -18.59 7.32
N PHE A 487 1.51 -17.63 6.44
CA PHE A 487 2.26 -17.86 5.20
C PHE A 487 3.78 -17.74 5.44
N ASN A 488 4.59 -18.57 4.75
CA ASN A 488 6.04 -18.59 4.83
C ASN A 488 6.56 -18.69 6.28
N ASN A 489 6.03 -19.68 7.03
CA ASN A 489 6.36 -19.90 8.45
C ASN A 489 6.15 -18.66 9.35
N GLY A 490 5.20 -17.81 9.01
CA GLY A 490 4.89 -16.59 9.76
C GLY A 490 5.87 -15.44 9.54
N GLN A 491 6.74 -15.51 8.53
CA GLN A 491 7.78 -14.51 8.29
C GLN A 491 7.60 -13.80 6.94
N LEU A 492 7.98 -12.54 6.91
CA LEU A 492 8.26 -11.75 5.70
C LEU A 492 9.62 -12.18 5.11
N THR A 493 9.95 -11.74 3.90
CA THR A 493 11.24 -12.05 3.27
C THR A 493 12.45 -11.49 4.02
N THR A 494 12.24 -10.49 4.86
CA THR A 494 13.23 -9.92 5.78
C THR A 494 13.49 -10.77 7.03
N GLY A 495 12.72 -11.85 7.24
CA GLY A 495 12.70 -12.61 8.50
C GLY A 495 11.84 -11.99 9.61
N LYS A 496 11.25 -10.82 9.40
CA LYS A 496 10.35 -10.18 10.37
C LYS A 496 9.02 -10.92 10.46
N ASP A 497 8.39 -10.87 11.65
CA ASP A 497 7.11 -11.52 11.93
C ASP A 497 5.98 -10.88 11.10
N ARG A 498 5.18 -11.70 10.41
CA ARG A 498 4.00 -11.26 9.64
C ARG A 498 2.90 -10.60 10.48
N TYR A 499 2.97 -10.70 11.80
CA TYR A 499 2.10 -9.90 12.68
C TYR A 499 2.30 -8.38 12.51
N ALA A 500 3.38 -7.92 11.86
CA ALA A 500 3.50 -6.55 11.37
C ALA A 500 2.36 -6.15 10.41
N SER A 501 1.82 -7.11 9.62
CA SER A 501 0.65 -6.90 8.76
C SER A 501 -0.65 -6.76 9.58
N ARG A 502 -0.78 -7.51 10.69
CA ARG A 502 -1.90 -7.33 11.61
C ARG A 502 -1.86 -5.97 12.30
N ASP A 503 -0.67 -5.54 12.73
CA ASP A 503 -0.49 -4.22 13.35
C ASP A 503 -0.88 -3.10 12.36
N LEU A 504 -0.48 -3.21 11.08
CA LEU A 504 -0.88 -2.29 10.02
C LEU A 504 -2.40 -2.26 9.85
N SER A 505 -3.05 -3.43 9.75
CA SER A 505 -4.50 -3.54 9.61
C SER A 505 -5.25 -2.90 10.79
N ASP A 506 -4.79 -3.16 12.03
CA ASP A 506 -5.41 -2.59 13.24
C ASP A 506 -5.31 -1.06 13.29
N ILE A 507 -4.14 -0.50 12.94
CA ILE A 507 -3.93 0.95 12.92
C ILE A 507 -4.82 1.61 11.88
N LEU A 508 -4.90 1.06 10.66
CA LEU A 508 -5.75 1.57 9.58
C LEU A 508 -7.23 1.58 9.98
N MET A 509 -7.72 0.45 10.49
CA MET A 509 -9.12 0.34 10.91
C MET A 509 -9.45 1.24 12.09
N THR A 510 -8.54 1.41 13.04
CA THR A 510 -8.73 2.28 14.21
C THR A 510 -8.83 3.74 13.80
N GLN A 511 -7.96 4.17 12.88
CA GLN A 511 -7.99 5.55 12.40
C GLN A 511 -9.22 5.84 11.54
N LEU A 512 -9.63 4.89 10.67
CA LEU A 512 -10.85 5.01 9.88
C LEU A 512 -12.09 5.13 10.77
N GLU A 513 -12.24 4.23 11.75
CA GLU A 513 -13.35 4.27 12.70
C GLU A 513 -13.41 5.60 13.45
N HIS A 514 -12.27 6.04 14.00
CA HIS A 514 -12.17 7.28 14.76
C HIS A 514 -12.56 8.51 13.91
N ASP A 515 -11.97 8.67 12.73
CA ASP A 515 -12.17 9.86 11.91
C ASP A 515 -13.59 9.92 11.32
N ILE A 516 -14.12 8.78 10.87
CA ILE A 516 -15.48 8.73 10.32
C ILE A 516 -16.51 9.04 11.42
N ARG A 517 -16.37 8.43 12.61
CA ARG A 517 -17.28 8.69 13.72
C ARG A 517 -17.23 10.14 14.19
N SER A 518 -16.05 10.71 14.33
CA SER A 518 -15.88 12.08 14.80
C SER A 518 -16.34 13.13 13.78
N THR A 519 -16.15 12.87 12.48
CA THR A 519 -16.52 13.82 11.43
C THR A 519 -18.02 13.82 11.14
N TYR A 520 -18.64 12.63 11.10
CA TYR A 520 -20.04 12.47 10.67
C TYR A 520 -21.03 12.26 11.81
N ASN A 521 -20.54 12.09 13.04
CA ASN A 521 -21.36 11.77 14.22
C ASN A 521 -22.30 10.58 13.99
N ILE A 522 -21.76 9.51 13.37
CA ILE A 522 -22.48 8.28 13.05
C ILE A 522 -21.83 7.08 13.76
N ASP A 523 -22.62 6.04 13.98
CA ASP A 523 -22.11 4.78 14.52
C ASP A 523 -21.50 3.93 13.39
N TRP A 524 -20.27 4.30 12.96
CA TRP A 524 -19.53 3.54 11.97
C TRP A 524 -19.11 2.18 12.52
N THR A 525 -19.47 1.13 11.81
CA THR A 525 -19.17 -0.23 12.25
C THR A 525 -17.73 -0.61 11.90
N ARG A 526 -16.91 -0.81 12.93
CA ARG A 526 -15.67 -1.55 12.82
C ARG A 526 -15.98 -3.04 12.87
N ARG A 527 -15.71 -3.74 11.78
CA ARG A 527 -15.85 -5.20 11.68
C ARG A 527 -14.59 -5.91 12.18
N SER A 528 -14.48 -7.17 11.88
CA SER A 528 -13.32 -8.01 12.24
C SER A 528 -12.04 -7.61 11.50
N MET A 529 -10.92 -8.08 12.02
CA MET A 529 -9.65 -8.16 11.31
C MET A 529 -9.38 -9.64 10.99
N TRP A 530 -9.64 -10.05 9.78
CA TRP A 530 -9.53 -11.47 9.40
C TRP A 530 -8.11 -11.88 9.06
N ASN A 531 -7.62 -12.93 9.71
CA ASN A 531 -6.44 -13.65 9.26
C ASN A 531 -6.84 -14.63 8.16
N ARG A 532 -6.65 -14.26 6.90
CA ARG A 532 -7.10 -15.04 5.74
C ARG A 532 -6.03 -15.05 4.64
N ASN A 533 -5.90 -16.19 3.99
CA ASN A 533 -4.90 -16.46 2.97
C ASN A 533 -5.32 -15.93 1.59
N TYR A 534 -5.50 -14.58 1.48
CA TYR A 534 -5.72 -13.92 0.19
C TYR A 534 -4.41 -13.60 -0.52
N SER A 535 -4.41 -13.56 -1.85
CA SER A 535 -3.21 -13.28 -2.65
C SER A 535 -2.58 -11.92 -2.30
N GLU A 536 -3.38 -10.89 -2.09
CA GLU A 536 -2.92 -9.51 -1.81
C GLU A 536 -2.41 -9.32 -0.37
N THR A 537 -2.62 -10.29 0.52
CA THR A 537 -2.08 -10.28 1.89
C THR A 537 -0.99 -11.32 2.13
N ARG A 538 -1.01 -12.41 1.34
CA ARG A 538 -0.05 -13.51 1.42
C ARG A 538 1.21 -13.27 0.60
N LEU A 539 1.03 -12.87 -0.69
CA LEU A 539 2.12 -12.78 -1.66
C LEU A 539 3.09 -11.61 -1.43
N PRO A 540 2.66 -10.42 -0.95
CA PRO A 540 3.62 -9.35 -0.75
C PRO A 540 4.75 -9.76 0.19
N SER A 541 5.98 -9.42 -0.20
CA SER A 541 7.21 -9.64 0.57
C SER A 541 7.30 -8.74 1.81
N VAL A 542 6.49 -7.68 1.85
CA VAL A 542 6.42 -6.66 2.91
C VAL A 542 5.12 -6.78 3.69
N ALA A 543 5.02 -6.05 4.82
CA ALA A 543 3.78 -5.97 5.58
C ALA A 543 2.61 -5.49 4.69
N SER A 544 1.50 -6.23 4.69
CA SER A 544 0.42 -6.01 3.74
C SER A 544 -0.96 -6.25 4.36
N THR A 545 -1.94 -5.49 3.89
CA THR A 545 -3.34 -5.65 4.30
C THR A 545 -4.31 -5.27 3.18
N ILE A 546 -5.48 -5.89 3.19
CA ILE A 546 -6.65 -5.41 2.45
C ILE A 546 -7.55 -4.66 3.44
N VAL A 547 -8.02 -3.50 3.03
CA VAL A 547 -9.07 -2.76 3.72
C VAL A 547 -10.33 -2.84 2.87
N GLU A 548 -11.30 -3.60 3.34
CA GLU A 548 -12.67 -3.61 2.81
C GLU A 548 -13.40 -2.43 3.47
N LEU A 549 -13.38 -1.28 2.79
CA LEU A 549 -13.79 0.00 3.38
C LEU A 549 -15.23 -0.02 3.89
N LEU A 550 -16.13 -0.52 3.05
CA LEU A 550 -17.58 -0.56 3.28
C LEU A 550 -18.22 -1.60 2.36
N SER A 551 -19.52 -1.83 2.46
CA SER A 551 -20.21 -2.71 1.52
C SER A 551 -20.77 -1.94 0.33
N HIS A 552 -20.30 -2.32 -0.89
CA HIS A 552 -20.86 -1.77 -2.14
C HIS A 552 -22.27 -2.30 -2.47
N GLN A 553 -22.81 -3.20 -1.64
CA GLN A 553 -24.18 -3.72 -1.75
C GLN A 553 -25.16 -3.08 -0.76
N ASN A 554 -24.66 -2.35 0.24
CA ASN A 554 -25.48 -1.73 1.28
C ASN A 554 -25.75 -0.27 0.95
N PHE A 555 -27.03 0.10 0.92
CA PHE A 555 -27.45 1.46 0.55
C PHE A 555 -26.86 2.53 1.47
N ALA A 556 -26.93 2.33 2.79
CA ALA A 556 -26.42 3.28 3.77
C ALA A 556 -24.91 3.51 3.65
N ASP A 557 -24.13 2.45 3.41
CA ASP A 557 -22.69 2.55 3.14
C ASP A 557 -22.41 3.34 1.85
N MET A 558 -23.16 3.04 0.78
CA MET A 558 -22.94 3.66 -0.52
C MET A 558 -23.40 5.11 -0.59
N GLN A 559 -24.39 5.50 0.21
CA GLN A 559 -24.81 6.88 0.34
C GLN A 559 -23.65 7.76 0.84
N LEU A 560 -22.93 7.30 1.87
CA LEU A 560 -21.70 7.94 2.33
C LEU A 560 -20.57 7.81 1.29
N GLY A 561 -20.39 6.60 0.75
CA GLY A 561 -19.32 6.31 -0.20
C GLY A 561 -19.33 7.17 -1.47
N HIS A 562 -20.45 7.72 -1.87
CA HIS A 562 -20.57 8.66 -3.00
C HIS A 562 -20.27 10.10 -2.62
N ASP A 563 -20.27 10.46 -1.33
CA ASP A 563 -19.96 11.81 -0.87
C ASP A 563 -18.44 12.12 -1.05
N PRO A 564 -18.06 13.16 -1.79
CA PRO A 564 -16.66 13.57 -1.93
C PRO A 564 -15.98 13.91 -0.60
N ASN A 565 -16.72 14.48 0.38
CA ASN A 565 -16.17 14.78 1.70
C ASN A 565 -15.84 13.49 2.46
N PHE A 566 -16.70 12.47 2.36
CA PHE A 566 -16.41 11.16 2.93
C PHE A 566 -15.16 10.53 2.30
N LYS A 567 -14.99 10.66 0.98
CA LYS A 567 -13.79 10.17 0.29
C LYS A 567 -12.52 10.89 0.77
N PHE A 568 -12.60 12.20 0.97
CA PHE A 568 -11.51 12.98 1.56
C PHE A 568 -11.18 12.50 2.98
N THR A 569 -12.19 12.35 3.85
CA THR A 569 -12.03 11.87 5.23
C THR A 569 -11.38 10.49 5.28
N VAL A 570 -11.83 9.56 4.44
CA VAL A 570 -11.25 8.22 4.33
C VAL A 570 -9.79 8.29 3.84
N GLY A 571 -9.52 9.05 2.77
CA GLY A 571 -8.16 9.24 2.27
C GLY A 571 -7.23 9.80 3.35
N ARG A 572 -7.71 10.78 4.11
CA ARG A 572 -6.94 11.38 5.21
C ARG A 572 -6.73 10.41 6.38
N ALA A 573 -7.74 9.65 6.76
CA ALA A 573 -7.62 8.63 7.81
C ALA A 573 -6.59 7.55 7.44
N LEU A 574 -6.63 7.06 6.20
CA LEU A 574 -5.65 6.10 5.69
C LEU A 574 -4.24 6.69 5.66
N TYR A 575 -4.09 7.95 5.22
CA TYR A 575 -2.80 8.66 5.25
C TYR A 575 -2.24 8.76 6.68
N LYS A 576 -3.04 9.20 7.65
CA LYS A 576 -2.62 9.30 9.06
C LYS A 576 -2.20 7.94 9.62
N ALA A 577 -2.96 6.90 9.34
CA ALA A 577 -2.66 5.54 9.79
C ALA A 577 -1.35 5.00 9.18
N ILE A 578 -1.11 5.23 7.89
CA ILE A 578 0.14 4.83 7.22
C ILE A 578 1.32 5.59 7.82
N LEU A 579 1.18 6.90 8.04
CA LEU A 579 2.21 7.72 8.69
C LEU A 579 2.54 7.20 10.09
N GLN A 580 1.52 6.90 10.91
CA GLN A 580 1.69 6.33 12.26
C GLN A 580 2.39 4.97 12.19
N TYR A 581 1.96 4.09 11.28
CA TYR A 581 2.54 2.77 11.12
C TYR A 581 4.03 2.86 10.75
N ILE A 582 4.38 3.57 9.68
CA ILE A 582 5.76 3.72 9.20
C ILE A 582 6.65 4.35 10.29
N SER A 583 6.18 5.41 10.93
CA SER A 583 6.95 6.06 12.00
C SER A 583 7.19 5.13 13.18
N THR A 584 6.18 4.34 13.58
CA THR A 584 6.31 3.33 14.64
C THR A 584 7.32 2.25 14.25
N GLN A 585 7.29 1.76 13.00
CA GLN A 585 8.22 0.74 12.51
C GLN A 585 9.68 1.18 12.64
N HIS A 586 9.95 2.46 12.47
CA HIS A 586 11.31 3.02 12.57
C HIS A 586 11.61 3.71 13.90
N GLY A 587 10.69 3.67 14.88
CA GLY A 587 10.85 4.30 16.19
C GLY A 587 11.04 5.82 16.09
N LYS A 588 10.32 6.48 15.15
CA LYS A 588 10.41 7.91 14.90
C LYS A 588 9.11 8.62 15.25
N ASP A 589 9.23 9.89 15.65
CA ASP A 589 8.10 10.80 15.77
C ASP A 589 7.58 11.19 14.38
N TYR A 590 6.31 11.58 14.33
CA TYR A 590 5.66 12.04 13.11
C TYR A 590 4.85 13.30 13.34
N ILE A 591 4.61 14.05 12.26
CA ILE A 591 3.69 15.17 12.21
C ILE A 591 2.72 14.93 11.06
N VAL A 592 1.43 15.00 11.37
CA VAL A 592 0.37 14.96 10.36
C VAL A 592 0.38 16.29 9.59
N GLN A 593 0.28 16.26 8.28
CA GLN A 593 0.18 17.47 7.47
C GLN A 593 -1.07 18.26 7.84
N PRO A 594 -0.99 19.61 7.87
CA PRO A 594 -2.15 20.45 8.15
C PRO A 594 -3.26 20.23 7.13
N LEU A 595 -4.49 20.49 7.56
CA LEU A 595 -5.62 20.57 6.65
C LEU A 595 -5.49 21.77 5.71
N PRO A 596 -6.07 21.71 4.50
CA PRO A 596 -6.16 22.88 3.65
C PRO A 596 -6.82 24.04 4.39
N VAL A 597 -6.27 25.25 4.23
CA VAL A 597 -6.92 26.44 4.77
C VAL A 597 -8.26 26.67 4.07
N SER A 598 -9.24 27.14 4.83
CA SER A 598 -10.53 27.59 4.30
C SER A 598 -10.60 29.11 4.21
N HIS A 599 -11.61 29.64 3.53
CA HIS A 599 -11.85 31.08 3.38
C HIS A 599 -10.62 31.86 2.88
N PHE A 600 -9.83 31.22 2.01
CA PHE A 600 -8.68 31.88 1.41
C PHE A 600 -9.14 33.01 0.50
N ALA A 601 -8.65 34.24 0.76
CA ALA A 601 -8.95 35.39 -0.05
C ALA A 601 -7.68 36.24 -0.30
N ILE A 602 -7.65 36.88 -1.46
CA ILE A 602 -6.58 37.78 -1.89
C ILE A 602 -7.20 39.15 -2.13
N HIS A 603 -6.65 40.16 -1.49
CA HIS A 603 -7.05 41.56 -1.64
C HIS A 603 -5.86 42.42 -2.04
N PHE A 604 -6.10 43.52 -2.75
CA PHE A 604 -5.06 44.53 -2.93
C PHE A 604 -4.75 45.20 -1.59
N GLY A 605 -3.47 45.20 -1.24
CA GLY A 605 -3.02 45.84 -0.01
C GLY A 605 -3.10 47.35 -0.04
N LYS A 606 -3.13 47.97 1.13
CA LYS A 606 -3.14 49.45 1.28
C LYS A 606 -1.89 50.12 0.72
N LYS A 607 -0.77 49.38 0.68
CA LYS A 607 0.48 49.88 0.07
C LYS A 607 0.50 49.53 -1.41
N LYS A 608 1.02 50.42 -2.25
CA LYS A 608 1.19 50.20 -3.68
C LYS A 608 2.02 48.92 -3.93
N ASN A 609 1.57 48.11 -4.87
CA ASN A 609 2.21 46.83 -5.23
C ASN A 609 2.25 45.78 -4.11
N THR A 610 1.29 45.77 -3.19
CA THR A 610 1.15 44.72 -2.17
C THR A 610 -0.17 43.98 -2.33
N LEU A 611 -0.15 42.68 -2.00
CA LEU A 611 -1.33 41.85 -1.84
C LEU A 611 -1.45 41.44 -0.37
N GLU A 612 -2.67 41.47 0.15
CA GLU A 612 -3.02 40.96 1.47
C GLU A 612 -3.70 39.62 1.29
N LEU A 613 -3.19 38.59 1.97
CA LEU A 613 -3.76 37.24 1.97
C LEU A 613 -4.46 37.05 3.32
N SER A 614 -5.66 36.50 3.28
CA SER A 614 -6.39 36.08 4.47
C SER A 614 -6.90 34.65 4.32
N TRP A 615 -6.95 33.93 5.42
CA TRP A 615 -7.47 32.55 5.45
C TRP A 615 -7.91 32.18 6.86
N LYS A 616 -8.71 31.11 6.95
CA LYS A 616 -9.03 30.45 8.20
C LYS A 616 -8.28 29.11 8.24
N GLY A 617 -7.53 28.87 9.29
CA GLY A 617 -6.92 27.57 9.56
C GLY A 617 -8.01 26.56 9.93
N GLU A 618 -7.81 25.32 9.51
CA GLU A 618 -8.64 24.18 9.93
C GLU A 618 -7.75 23.22 10.72
N ASN A 619 -8.22 22.76 11.86
CA ASN A 619 -7.45 21.90 12.77
C ASN A 619 -7.86 20.44 12.62
N ASP A 620 -6.88 19.56 12.53
CA ASP A 620 -7.07 18.13 12.74
C ASP A 620 -6.59 17.79 14.16
N PRO A 621 -7.32 16.98 14.94
CA PRO A 621 -6.94 16.63 16.31
C PRO A 621 -5.55 15.99 16.48
N LEU A 622 -4.97 15.50 15.38
CA LEU A 622 -3.64 14.86 15.37
C LEU A 622 -2.53 15.76 14.76
N GLU A 623 -2.81 17.02 14.42
CA GLU A 623 -1.80 17.98 13.94
C GLU A 623 -0.81 18.40 15.02
#